data_02ecac7d83715804f367d34cc413d5f2
#
_entry.id   02ecac7d83715804f367d34cc413d5f2
#
_cell.length_a   1.000
_cell.length_b   1.000
_cell.length_c   1.000
_cell.angle_alpha   90.00
_cell.angle_beta   90.00
_cell.angle_gamma   90.00
#
_symmetry.space_group_name_H-M   'P 1'
#
loop_
_entity.id
_entity.type
_entity.pdbx_description
1 polymer ?
#
loop_
_entity_poly.entity_id
_entity_poly.type
_entity_poly.pdbx_seq_one_letter_code
_entity_poly.pdbx_strand_id
1 'polypeptide(L)'
;MDDFSILIGGKAGFGIDKSSLIIAHILNELGYRIYIYRDYPSLIRGGHTFSIIRASPDKISTHYNKVDFLLALNQDTLNFHKKRLKKDCLFIYDSEQVKIDVDSTCGIGLPIGKILKEENAPEVMRNTCIIAAFCKAIGI
;
A
#
# COMPACT_ATOMS: atom_id res chain seq x y z
N MET A 1 2.39 -2.05 20.87
CA MET A 1 2.96 -2.01 19.48
C MET A 1 2.67 -3.36 18.85
N ASP A 2 1.85 -3.39 17.83
CA ASP A 2 1.34 -4.65 17.25
C ASP A 2 2.17 -5.09 16.04
N ASP A 3 2.16 -6.40 15.77
CA ASP A 3 2.73 -6.97 14.53
C ASP A 3 1.67 -6.88 13.41
N PHE A 4 1.99 -6.21 12.32
CA PHE A 4 1.06 -6.03 11.21
C PHE A 4 1.76 -6.03 9.85
N SER A 5 0.99 -6.24 8.81
CA SER A 5 1.48 -6.28 7.43
C SER A 5 0.71 -5.34 6.52
N ILE A 6 1.45 -4.72 5.62
CA ILE A 6 0.94 -3.76 4.63
C ILE A 6 1.29 -4.31 3.25
N LEU A 7 0.32 -4.36 2.35
CA LEU A 7 0.57 -4.58 0.93
C LEU A 7 0.36 -3.28 0.18
N ILE A 8 1.37 -2.85 -0.56
CA ILE A 8 1.25 -1.77 -1.53
C ILE A 8 1.44 -2.33 -2.94
N GLY A 9 0.56 -1.97 -3.84
CA GLY A 9 0.61 -2.46 -5.22
C GLY A 9 0.16 -1.45 -6.25
N GLY A 10 0.65 -1.64 -7.45
CA GLY A 10 0.33 -0.80 -8.58
C GLY A 10 0.97 -1.32 -9.87
N LYS A 11 0.92 -0.51 -10.91
CA LYS A 11 1.51 -0.83 -12.19
C LYS A 11 3.04 -0.74 -12.11
N ALA A 12 3.73 -1.67 -12.75
CA ALA A 12 5.18 -1.64 -12.88
C ALA A 12 5.67 -0.30 -13.45
N GLY A 13 6.70 0.28 -12.85
CA GLY A 13 7.23 1.60 -13.22
C GLY A 13 6.60 2.77 -12.45
N PHE A 14 5.61 2.55 -11.59
CA PHE A 14 4.96 3.60 -10.80
C PHE A 14 5.58 3.82 -9.41
N GLY A 15 6.80 3.36 -9.18
CA GLY A 15 7.53 3.65 -7.96
C GLY A 15 7.04 2.87 -6.72
N ILE A 16 6.46 1.69 -6.90
CA ILE A 16 5.96 0.85 -5.79
C ILE A 16 7.10 0.44 -4.86
N ASP A 17 8.24 0.07 -5.41
CA ASP A 17 9.41 -0.31 -4.63
C ASP A 17 9.93 0.85 -3.75
N LYS A 18 10.04 2.05 -4.33
CA LYS A 18 10.42 3.26 -3.59
C LYS A 18 9.41 3.59 -2.49
N SER A 19 8.12 3.45 -2.77
CA SER A 19 7.05 3.67 -1.80
C SER A 19 7.12 2.69 -0.63
N SER A 20 7.41 1.41 -0.91
CA SER A 20 7.59 0.41 0.14
C SER A 20 8.77 0.72 1.06
N LEU A 21 9.87 1.23 0.50
CA LEU A 21 11.02 1.67 1.29
C LEU A 21 10.70 2.89 2.16
N ILE A 22 9.94 3.86 1.65
CA ILE A 22 9.53 5.02 2.43
C ILE A 22 8.67 4.59 3.63
N ILE A 23 7.68 3.72 3.41
CA ILE A 23 6.84 3.17 4.49
C ILE A 23 7.71 2.42 5.51
N ALA A 24 8.64 1.59 5.04
CA ALA A 24 9.55 0.85 5.90
C ALA A 24 10.43 1.77 6.76
N HIS A 25 10.96 2.85 6.19
CA HIS A 25 11.73 3.84 6.93
C HIS A 25 10.89 4.53 8.01
N ILE A 26 9.69 5.00 7.67
CA ILE A 26 8.79 5.62 8.64
C ILE A 26 8.52 4.69 9.82
N LEU A 27 8.18 3.43 9.55
CA LEU A 27 7.89 2.46 10.60
C LEU A 27 9.13 2.08 11.41
N ASN A 28 10.30 2.02 10.78
CA ASN A 28 11.55 1.76 11.49
C ASN A 28 11.92 2.90 12.46
N GLU A 29 11.71 4.17 12.07
CA GLU A 29 11.89 5.32 12.96
C GLU A 29 10.93 5.28 14.16
N LEU A 30 9.78 4.64 14.02
CA LEU A 30 8.83 4.42 15.11
C LEU A 30 9.19 3.21 16.00
N GLY A 31 10.32 2.55 15.72
CA GLY A 31 10.84 1.45 16.53
C GLY A 31 10.47 0.04 16.05
N TYR A 32 9.78 -0.09 14.91
CA TYR A 32 9.46 -1.40 14.36
C TYR A 32 10.67 -2.08 13.71
N ARG A 33 10.74 -3.40 13.81
CA ARG A 33 11.57 -4.25 12.97
C ARG A 33 10.82 -4.52 11.67
N ILE A 34 11.51 -4.43 10.55
CA ILE A 34 10.89 -4.46 9.22
C ILE A 34 11.39 -5.65 8.41
N TYR A 35 10.47 -6.31 7.74
CA TYR A 35 10.76 -7.25 6.67
C TYR A 35 9.96 -6.85 5.42
N ILE A 36 10.63 -6.77 4.26
CA ILE A 36 10.00 -6.43 2.98
C ILE A 36 10.11 -7.62 2.03
N TYR A 37 8.97 -8.12 1.58
CA TYR A 37 8.86 -9.03 0.44
C TYR A 37 8.47 -8.22 -0.80
N ARG A 38 9.19 -8.44 -1.89
CA ARG A 38 8.96 -7.75 -3.17
C ARG A 38 8.66 -8.76 -4.25
N ASP A 39 7.66 -8.49 -5.06
CA ASP A 39 7.34 -9.28 -6.23
C ASP A 39 7.45 -8.41 -7.48
N TYR A 40 8.36 -8.79 -8.37
CA TYR A 40 8.57 -8.16 -9.66
C TYR A 40 8.02 -9.05 -10.75
N PRO A 41 7.17 -8.54 -11.66
CA PRO A 41 6.76 -9.33 -12.80
C PRO A 41 7.97 -9.62 -13.69
N SER A 42 8.09 -10.87 -14.13
CA SER A 42 9.13 -11.30 -15.09
C SER A 42 8.94 -10.70 -16.48
N LEU A 43 7.82 -10.04 -16.75
CA LEU A 43 7.43 -9.45 -18.01
C LEU A 43 7.57 -7.92 -17.99
N ILE A 44 8.15 -7.44 -19.04
CA ILE A 44 8.93 -6.22 -19.19
C ILE A 44 8.17 -4.90 -19.12
N ARG A 45 6.86 -4.79 -19.25
CA ARG A 45 6.11 -3.52 -19.15
C ARG A 45 4.65 -3.72 -18.78
N GLY A 46 4.16 -2.90 -17.87
CA GLY A 46 2.74 -2.81 -17.54
C GLY A 46 2.19 -3.94 -16.68
N GLY A 47 3.05 -4.85 -16.19
CA GLY A 47 2.67 -5.90 -15.26
C GLY A 47 2.38 -5.34 -13.86
N HIS A 48 1.69 -6.16 -13.04
CA HIS A 48 1.43 -5.82 -11.66
C HIS A 48 2.68 -5.98 -10.79
N THR A 49 2.96 -4.99 -9.97
CA THR A 49 4.06 -4.98 -8.99
C THR A 49 3.49 -4.75 -7.60
N PHE A 50 3.99 -5.47 -6.62
CA PHE A 50 3.60 -5.26 -5.23
C PHE A 50 4.73 -5.55 -4.26
N SER A 51 4.60 -4.99 -3.06
CA SER A 51 5.46 -5.29 -1.92
C SER A 51 4.60 -5.57 -0.70
N ILE A 52 5.05 -6.52 0.14
CA ILE A 52 4.47 -6.75 1.46
C ILE A 52 5.50 -6.31 2.49
N ILE A 53 5.11 -5.37 3.35
CA ILE A 53 5.93 -4.85 4.43
C ILE A 53 5.37 -5.41 5.73
N ARG A 54 6.14 -6.19 6.46
CA ARG A 54 5.80 -6.61 7.80
C ARG A 54 6.54 -5.74 8.80
N ALA A 55 5.79 -5.18 9.75
CA ALA A 55 6.29 -4.40 10.86
C ALA A 55 5.99 -5.12 12.18
N SER A 56 7.00 -5.31 13.02
CA SER A 56 6.87 -6.01 14.30
C SER A 56 7.74 -5.35 15.36
N PRO A 57 7.34 -5.34 16.63
CA PRO A 57 8.23 -4.95 17.73
C PRO A 57 9.40 -5.93 17.90
N ASP A 58 9.22 -7.17 17.50
CA ASP A 58 10.20 -8.24 17.63
C ASP A 58 11.01 -8.47 16.35
N LYS A 59 12.13 -9.19 16.48
CA LYS A 59 12.94 -9.59 15.33
C LYS A 59 12.17 -10.56 14.43
N ILE A 60 12.09 -10.24 13.16
CA ILE A 60 11.38 -11.01 12.13
C ILE A 60 12.29 -11.37 10.97
N SER A 61 12.00 -12.49 10.30
CA SER A 61 12.78 -12.99 9.15
C SER A 61 11.90 -13.42 7.98
N THR A 62 10.59 -13.17 8.04
CA THR A 62 9.65 -13.53 6.97
C THR A 62 8.45 -12.58 6.94
N HIS A 63 7.73 -12.60 5.82
CA HIS A 63 6.46 -11.89 5.69
C HIS A 63 5.27 -12.82 6.03
N TYR A 64 4.08 -12.22 6.18
CA TYR A 64 2.81 -12.94 6.23
C TYR A 64 2.07 -12.86 4.90
N ASN A 65 1.37 -13.91 4.53
CA ASN A 65 0.48 -13.90 3.36
C ASN A 65 -0.78 -13.07 3.57
N LYS A 66 -1.22 -12.91 4.82
CA LYS A 66 -2.36 -12.09 5.18
C LYS A 66 -1.91 -10.69 5.58
N VAL A 67 -2.65 -9.68 5.13
CA VAL A 67 -2.32 -8.28 5.37
C VAL A 67 -3.41 -7.53 6.12
N ASP A 68 -2.96 -6.60 6.95
CA ASP A 68 -3.82 -5.73 7.77
C ASP A 68 -4.18 -4.44 7.01
N PHE A 69 -3.32 -4.02 6.09
CA PHE A 69 -3.51 -2.82 5.26
C PHE A 69 -3.28 -3.15 3.79
N LEU A 70 -4.16 -2.67 2.94
CA LEU A 70 -3.99 -2.72 1.48
C LEU A 70 -3.95 -1.29 0.93
N LEU A 71 -2.86 -0.93 0.26
CA LEU A 71 -2.68 0.33 -0.44
C LEU A 71 -2.75 0.07 -1.95
N ALA A 72 -3.89 0.37 -2.56
CA ALA A 72 -4.14 0.03 -3.96
C ALA A 72 -4.11 1.26 -4.87
N LEU A 73 -3.10 1.34 -5.73
CA LEU A 73 -2.96 2.40 -6.73
C LEU A 73 -3.63 2.05 -8.06
N ASN A 74 -4.02 0.80 -8.26
CA ASN A 74 -4.77 0.35 -9.43
C ASN A 74 -5.72 -0.80 -9.10
N GLN A 75 -6.61 -1.12 -10.04
CA GLN A 75 -7.62 -2.18 -9.88
C GLN A 75 -6.99 -3.56 -9.72
N ASP A 76 -5.88 -3.84 -10.40
CA ASP A 76 -5.19 -5.14 -10.33
C ASP A 76 -4.71 -5.46 -8.93
N THR A 77 -4.28 -4.46 -8.16
CA THR A 77 -3.88 -4.65 -6.76
C THR A 77 -5.03 -5.24 -5.93
N LEU A 78 -6.23 -4.73 -6.08
CA LEU A 78 -7.39 -5.29 -5.41
C LEU A 78 -7.71 -6.68 -5.94
N ASN A 79 -7.78 -6.86 -7.25
CA ASN A 79 -8.21 -8.09 -7.87
C ASN A 79 -7.29 -9.27 -7.55
N PHE A 80 -5.97 -9.06 -7.59
CA PHE A 80 -4.99 -10.11 -7.35
C PHE A 80 -4.78 -10.44 -5.86
N HIS A 81 -5.07 -9.49 -4.97
CA HIS A 81 -4.74 -9.64 -3.55
C HIS A 81 -5.95 -9.77 -2.61
N LYS A 82 -7.16 -9.87 -3.13
CA LYS A 82 -8.38 -10.07 -2.31
C LYS A 82 -8.24 -11.20 -1.29
N LYS A 83 -7.64 -12.31 -1.68
CA LYS A 83 -7.45 -13.49 -0.80
C LYS A 83 -6.45 -13.27 0.34
N ARG A 84 -5.63 -12.20 0.26
CA ARG A 84 -4.65 -11.85 1.28
C ARG A 84 -5.21 -10.96 2.38
N LEU A 85 -6.39 -10.37 2.18
CA LEU A 85 -6.98 -9.44 3.12
C LEU A 85 -7.45 -10.17 4.38
N LYS A 86 -7.08 -9.64 5.54
CA LYS A 86 -7.70 -10.05 6.80
C LYS A 86 -9.13 -9.51 6.88
N LYS A 87 -9.96 -10.08 7.75
CA LYS A 87 -11.35 -9.67 7.92
C LYS A 87 -11.49 -8.17 8.25
N ASP A 88 -10.55 -7.65 9.05
CA ASP A 88 -10.55 -6.26 9.51
C ASP A 88 -9.49 -5.41 8.76
N CYS A 89 -9.13 -5.82 7.54
CA CYS A 89 -8.16 -5.12 6.72
C CYS A 89 -8.64 -3.70 6.40
N LEU A 90 -7.81 -2.71 6.69
CA LEU A 90 -8.03 -1.35 6.22
C LEU A 90 -7.50 -1.19 4.79
N PHE A 91 -8.35 -0.67 3.95
CA PHE A 91 -8.16 -0.59 2.53
C PHE A 91 -8.11 0.88 2.09
N ILE A 92 -6.96 1.33 1.62
CA ILE A 92 -6.75 2.70 1.11
C ILE A 92 -6.47 2.61 -0.38
N TYR A 93 -7.20 3.35 -1.17
CA TYR A 93 -7.15 3.21 -2.62
C TYR A 93 -7.34 4.52 -3.37
N ASP A 94 -6.81 4.57 -4.58
CA ASP A 94 -7.10 5.64 -5.53
C ASP A 94 -8.53 5.45 -6.09
N SER A 95 -9.47 6.27 -5.67
CA SER A 95 -10.88 6.15 -6.05
C SER A 95 -11.15 6.46 -7.54
N GLU A 96 -10.19 7.05 -8.23
CA GLU A 96 -10.29 7.28 -9.68
C GLU A 96 -9.82 6.07 -10.49
N GLN A 97 -9.03 5.17 -9.89
CA GLN A 97 -8.45 4.00 -10.55
C GLN A 97 -9.03 2.66 -10.07
N VAL A 98 -9.61 2.65 -8.88
CA VAL A 98 -10.11 1.43 -8.22
C VAL A 98 -11.59 1.55 -7.94
N LYS A 99 -12.36 0.56 -8.38
CA LYS A 99 -13.78 0.40 -8.05
C LYS A 99 -13.94 -0.75 -7.07
N ILE A 100 -14.67 -0.50 -5.99
CA ILE A 100 -15.01 -1.51 -4.98
C ILE A 100 -16.51 -1.77 -4.97
N ASP A 101 -16.89 -3.02 -4.72
CA ASP A 101 -18.27 -3.35 -4.43
C ASP A 101 -18.67 -2.83 -3.05
N VAL A 102 -19.83 -2.20 -2.96
CA VAL A 102 -20.29 -1.40 -1.81
C VAL A 102 -20.43 -2.21 -0.51
N ASP A 103 -20.47 -3.53 -0.58
CA ASP A 103 -20.75 -4.41 0.57
C ASP A 103 -19.54 -4.84 1.40
N SER A 104 -18.36 -4.41 1.06
CA SER A 104 -17.17 -4.87 1.76
C SER A 104 -16.30 -3.74 2.28
N THR A 105 -16.35 -3.58 3.61
CA THR A 105 -15.20 -3.18 4.40
C THR A 105 -14.87 -1.69 4.52
N CYS A 106 -14.14 -1.39 5.58
CA CYS A 106 -13.53 -0.10 5.90
C CYS A 106 -12.54 0.33 4.80
N GLY A 107 -13.04 0.96 3.74
CA GLY A 107 -12.23 1.50 2.66
C GLY A 107 -12.16 3.02 2.71
N ILE A 108 -10.96 3.55 2.48
CA ILE A 108 -10.70 4.99 2.31
C ILE A 108 -10.33 5.23 0.86
N GLY A 109 -11.26 5.81 0.09
CA GLY A 109 -11.01 6.22 -1.29
C GLY A 109 -10.45 7.63 -1.37
N LEU A 110 -9.33 7.79 -2.07
CA LEU A 110 -8.68 9.09 -2.32
C LEU A 110 -8.80 9.45 -3.79
N PRO A 111 -9.41 10.58 -4.16
CA PRO A 111 -9.42 11.06 -5.54
C PRO A 111 -8.05 11.71 -5.87
N ILE A 112 -7.02 10.87 -6.04
CA ILE A 112 -5.63 11.31 -6.07
C ILE A 112 -5.38 12.31 -7.20
N GLY A 113 -5.88 12.07 -8.41
CA GLY A 113 -5.72 12.99 -9.53
C GLY A 113 -6.33 14.36 -9.26
N LYS A 114 -7.50 14.40 -8.61
CA LYS A 114 -8.13 15.66 -8.18
C LYS A 114 -7.29 16.39 -7.14
N ILE A 115 -6.80 15.66 -6.13
CA ILE A 115 -5.94 16.22 -5.07
C ILE A 115 -4.68 16.84 -5.69
N LEU A 116 -4.00 16.14 -6.60
CA LEU A 116 -2.80 16.65 -7.26
C LEU A 116 -3.07 17.93 -8.05
N LYS A 117 -4.21 18.03 -8.74
CA LYS A 117 -4.61 19.24 -9.46
C LYS A 117 -4.88 20.42 -8.53
N GLU A 118 -5.61 20.18 -7.44
CA GLU A 118 -5.95 21.23 -6.46
C GLU A 118 -4.70 21.78 -5.77
N GLU A 119 -3.73 20.92 -5.48
CA GLU A 119 -2.46 21.27 -4.85
C GLU A 119 -1.37 21.73 -5.85
N ASN A 120 -1.70 21.75 -7.13
CA ASN A 120 -0.72 22.03 -8.21
C ASN A 120 0.54 21.16 -8.11
N ALA A 121 0.36 19.89 -7.72
CA ALA A 121 1.42 18.93 -7.48
C ALA A 121 1.67 18.04 -8.72
N PRO A 122 2.93 17.65 -8.97
CA PRO A 122 3.26 16.80 -10.10
C PRO A 122 2.78 15.35 -9.88
N GLU A 123 2.55 14.64 -10.98
CA GLU A 123 2.07 13.25 -11.00
C GLU A 123 2.96 12.28 -10.19
N VAL A 124 4.25 12.57 -10.09
CA VAL A 124 5.21 11.79 -9.29
C VAL A 124 4.84 11.75 -7.80
N MET A 125 4.03 12.69 -7.30
CA MET A 125 3.57 12.72 -5.91
C MET A 125 2.32 11.86 -5.65
N ARG A 126 1.81 11.13 -6.63
CA ARG A 126 0.65 10.25 -6.48
C ARG A 126 0.81 9.27 -5.31
N ASN A 127 1.95 8.62 -5.22
CA ASN A 127 2.23 7.67 -4.15
C ASN A 127 2.35 8.33 -2.78
N THR A 128 2.80 9.59 -2.73
CA THR A 128 2.88 10.36 -1.49
C THR A 128 1.50 10.54 -0.85
N CYS A 129 0.47 10.74 -1.65
CA CYS A 129 -0.91 10.85 -1.15
C CYS A 129 -1.36 9.59 -0.42
N ILE A 130 -1.11 8.41 -1.00
CA ILE A 130 -1.56 7.15 -0.38
C ILE A 130 -0.73 6.81 0.86
N ILE A 131 0.57 7.12 0.86
CA ILE A 131 1.45 6.96 2.02
C ILE A 131 0.99 7.89 3.16
N ALA A 132 0.70 9.16 2.86
CA ALA A 132 0.21 10.11 3.85
C ALA A 132 -1.12 9.66 4.47
N ALA A 133 -2.04 9.15 3.66
CA ALA A 133 -3.30 8.61 4.17
C ALA A 133 -3.09 7.38 5.06
N PHE A 134 -2.15 6.52 4.71
CA PHE A 134 -1.75 5.39 5.56
C PHE A 134 -1.17 5.87 6.90
N CYS A 135 -0.25 6.81 6.89
CA CYS A 135 0.32 7.40 8.11
C CYS A 135 -0.78 7.96 9.01
N LYS A 136 -1.69 8.73 8.45
CA LYS A 136 -2.85 9.28 9.18
C LYS A 136 -3.72 8.16 9.77
N ALA A 137 -3.95 7.09 9.03
CA ALA A 137 -4.78 5.97 9.48
C ALA A 137 -4.18 5.20 10.66
N ILE A 138 -2.86 5.13 10.75
CA ILE A 138 -2.15 4.50 11.90
C ILE A 138 -1.80 5.49 13.02
N GLY A 139 -2.19 6.75 12.88
CA GLY A 139 -2.08 7.75 13.96
C GLY A 139 -0.75 8.51 14.01
N ILE A 140 -0.05 8.63 12.89
CA ILE A 140 1.21 9.38 12.76
C ILE A 140 1.13 10.50 11.74
#